data_ebcd3951ecbb61ff9006b93d1f8d2925
#
_entry.id   ebcd3951ecbb61ff9006b93d1f8d2925
#
_cell.length_a   1.000
_cell.length_b   1.000
_cell.length_c   1.000
_cell.angle_alpha   90.00
_cell.angle_beta   90.00
_cell.angle_gamma   90.00
#
_symmetry.space_group_name_H-M   'P 1'
#
loop_
_entity.id
_entity.type
_entity.pdbx_description
1 polymer ?
#
loop_
_entity_poly.entity_id
_entity_poly.type
_entity_poly.pdbx_seq_one_letter_code
_entity_poly.pdbx_strand_id
1 'polypeptide(L)'
;MSAPAWSALLRDAAARLTAVGIDSPRVDAELLLAHVLGLDRGALLARVFAGAVAEPAQAAAFEALVGRRAAREPVQHLTGVAHFHGLDLAVGPGVFVPRPETELLVETVVADLAARPAAGAVVDLCTGSGAIAAAVAAWGEARGRPLAVTAVELDPTAADWARRNLAPRGVDLRQADALVACPNLEGRVDVVVSNPPYVPEAEVPAQPEARLDPARALYGGDAPAPG
;
A
#
# COMPACT_ATOMS: atom_id res chain seq x y z
N MET A 1 8.54 -37.08 15.65
CA MET A 1 7.48 -36.69 14.72
C MET A 1 8.15 -36.06 13.50
N SER A 2 7.74 -36.47 12.27
CA SER A 2 8.30 -35.93 11.03
C SER A 2 7.89 -34.46 10.87
N ALA A 3 8.80 -33.60 10.39
CA ALA A 3 8.48 -32.20 10.10
C ALA A 3 7.36 -32.11 9.05
N PRO A 4 6.36 -31.23 9.21
CA PRO A 4 5.27 -31.11 8.27
C PRO A 4 5.76 -30.50 6.95
N ALA A 5 5.19 -30.97 5.82
CA ALA A 5 5.46 -30.38 4.52
C ALA A 5 4.81 -28.98 4.41
N TRP A 6 5.49 -28.03 3.79
CA TRP A 6 4.96 -26.69 3.55
C TRP A 6 3.65 -26.71 2.76
N SER A 7 3.49 -27.68 1.82
CA SER A 7 2.25 -27.84 1.08
C SER A 7 1.04 -28.19 1.96
N ALA A 8 1.25 -28.88 3.07
CA ALA A 8 0.19 -29.18 4.03
C ALA A 8 -0.17 -27.95 4.86
N LEU A 9 0.84 -27.22 5.39
CA LEU A 9 0.63 -26.01 6.16
C LEU A 9 -0.06 -24.90 5.33
N LEU A 10 0.30 -24.74 4.06
CA LEU A 10 -0.37 -23.80 3.16
C LEU A 10 -1.83 -24.16 2.91
N ARG A 11 -2.17 -25.45 2.75
CA ARG A 11 -3.57 -25.86 2.59
C ARG A 11 -4.39 -25.57 3.84
N ASP A 12 -3.84 -25.90 5.00
CA ASP A 12 -4.50 -25.64 6.29
C ASP A 12 -4.72 -24.14 6.51
N ALA A 13 -3.68 -23.34 6.30
CA ALA A 13 -3.77 -21.89 6.40
C ALA A 13 -4.83 -21.31 5.45
N ALA A 14 -4.83 -21.73 4.18
CA ALA A 14 -5.83 -21.30 3.21
C ALA A 14 -7.25 -21.69 3.63
N ALA A 15 -7.45 -22.89 4.16
CA ALA A 15 -8.76 -23.33 4.66
C ALA A 15 -9.24 -22.48 5.84
N ARG A 16 -8.35 -22.15 6.79
CA ARG A 16 -8.65 -21.29 7.93
C ARG A 16 -9.00 -19.86 7.51
N LEU A 17 -8.24 -19.29 6.58
CA LEU A 17 -8.52 -17.96 6.04
C LEU A 17 -9.84 -17.93 5.24
N THR A 18 -10.16 -19.00 4.50
CA THR A 18 -11.45 -19.17 3.83
C THR A 18 -12.60 -19.20 4.84
N ALA A 19 -12.44 -19.94 5.94
CA ALA A 19 -13.49 -20.07 6.96
C ALA A 19 -13.86 -18.73 7.62
N VAL A 20 -12.94 -17.76 7.65
CA VAL A 20 -13.20 -16.41 8.16
C VAL A 20 -13.51 -15.41 7.04
N GLY A 21 -13.71 -15.87 5.80
CA GLY A 21 -14.15 -15.05 4.66
C GLY A 21 -13.08 -14.10 4.12
N ILE A 22 -11.82 -14.50 4.10
CA ILE A 22 -10.76 -13.77 3.35
C ILE A 22 -10.96 -14.03 1.86
N ASP A 23 -10.91 -12.99 1.03
CA ASP A 23 -11.22 -13.09 -0.41
C ASP A 23 -10.16 -13.88 -1.19
N SER A 24 -8.89 -13.76 -0.81
CA SER A 24 -7.75 -14.41 -1.50
C SER A 24 -6.94 -15.31 -0.56
N PRO A 25 -7.56 -16.31 0.11
CA PRO A 25 -6.97 -17.03 1.24
C PRO A 25 -5.70 -17.78 0.87
N ARG A 26 -5.63 -18.35 -0.34
CA ARG A 26 -4.46 -19.05 -0.84
C ARG A 26 -3.31 -18.12 -1.13
N VAL A 27 -3.59 -16.97 -1.75
CA VAL A 27 -2.57 -15.96 -2.09
C VAL A 27 -2.01 -15.36 -0.80
N ASP A 28 -2.87 -15.02 0.14
CA ASP A 28 -2.44 -14.48 1.43
C ASP A 28 -1.55 -15.47 2.19
N ALA A 29 -1.93 -16.75 2.27
CA ALA A 29 -1.10 -17.77 2.89
C ALA A 29 0.28 -17.90 2.21
N GLU A 30 0.34 -17.85 0.89
CA GLU A 30 1.59 -17.90 0.13
C GLU A 30 2.46 -16.67 0.38
N LEU A 31 1.88 -15.46 0.43
CA LEU A 31 2.60 -14.21 0.73
C LEU A 31 3.18 -14.23 2.15
N LEU A 32 2.40 -14.67 3.14
CA LEU A 32 2.85 -14.81 4.52
C LEU A 32 4.00 -15.82 4.65
N LEU A 33 3.91 -16.96 3.97
CA LEU A 33 4.99 -17.93 3.99
C LEU A 33 6.23 -17.45 3.25
N ALA A 34 6.07 -16.78 2.11
CA ALA A 34 7.17 -16.17 1.37
C ALA A 34 7.93 -15.16 2.25
N HIS A 35 7.18 -14.33 2.98
CA HIS A 35 7.74 -13.38 3.94
C HIS A 35 8.55 -14.07 5.04
N VAL A 36 8.01 -15.13 5.67
CA VAL A 36 8.73 -15.90 6.72
C VAL A 36 10.02 -16.52 6.20
N LEU A 37 10.04 -16.95 4.95
CA LEU A 37 11.19 -17.62 4.35
C LEU A 37 12.16 -16.64 3.65
N GLY A 38 11.84 -15.36 3.57
CA GLY A 38 12.63 -14.36 2.84
C GLY A 38 12.73 -14.65 1.35
N LEU A 39 11.65 -15.15 0.73
CA LEU A 39 11.57 -15.54 -0.67
C LEU A 39 10.55 -14.69 -1.41
N ASP A 40 10.70 -14.56 -2.72
CA ASP A 40 9.59 -14.18 -3.57
C ASP A 40 8.58 -15.34 -3.73
N ARG A 41 7.37 -15.01 -4.18
CA ARG A 41 6.29 -16.01 -4.31
C ARG A 41 6.62 -17.12 -5.32
N GLY A 42 7.35 -16.81 -6.39
CA GLY A 42 7.76 -17.79 -7.41
C GLY A 42 8.75 -18.81 -6.84
N ALA A 43 9.78 -18.32 -6.16
CA ALA A 43 10.77 -19.17 -5.48
C ALA A 43 10.13 -20.01 -4.36
N LEU A 44 9.17 -19.44 -3.61
CA LEU A 44 8.40 -20.18 -2.64
C LEU A 44 7.67 -21.38 -3.30
N LEU A 45 6.90 -21.11 -4.36
CA LEU A 45 6.11 -22.16 -5.03
C LEU A 45 6.99 -23.29 -5.58
N ALA A 46 8.13 -22.94 -6.17
CA ALA A 46 9.11 -23.94 -6.62
C ALA A 46 9.63 -24.80 -5.46
N ARG A 47 9.94 -24.18 -4.32
CA ARG A 47 10.42 -24.89 -3.14
C ARG A 47 9.36 -25.82 -2.52
N VAL A 48 8.11 -25.36 -2.47
CA VAL A 48 6.96 -26.15 -2.01
C VAL A 48 6.70 -27.34 -2.94
N PHE A 49 6.77 -27.14 -4.26
CA PHE A 49 6.62 -28.19 -5.25
C PHE A 49 7.73 -29.26 -5.14
N ALA A 50 8.94 -28.86 -4.79
CA ALA A 50 10.05 -29.77 -4.51
C ALA A 50 9.91 -30.58 -3.21
N GLY A 51 8.79 -30.43 -2.48
CA GLY A 51 8.51 -31.20 -1.27
C GLY A 51 9.22 -30.70 -0.01
N ALA A 52 9.60 -29.43 0.04
CA ALA A 52 10.28 -28.86 1.20
C ALA A 52 9.43 -29.00 2.48
N VAL A 53 10.12 -29.25 3.58
CA VAL A 53 9.54 -29.38 4.92
C VAL A 53 9.82 -28.16 5.76
N ALA A 54 8.97 -27.91 6.75
CA ALA A 54 9.05 -26.76 7.63
C ALA A 54 10.01 -27.01 8.78
N GLU A 55 10.88 -26.05 9.06
CA GLU A 55 11.57 -26.02 10.34
C GLU A 55 10.62 -25.52 11.46
N PRO A 56 10.73 -26.03 12.68
CA PRO A 56 9.79 -25.69 13.76
C PRO A 56 9.63 -24.19 14.02
N ALA A 57 10.71 -23.42 13.99
CA ALA A 57 10.67 -21.98 14.21
C ALA A 57 9.96 -21.23 13.07
N GLN A 58 10.19 -21.65 11.82
CA GLN A 58 9.54 -21.06 10.66
C GLN A 58 8.04 -21.42 10.62
N ALA A 59 7.69 -22.68 10.96
CA ALA A 59 6.31 -23.09 11.08
C ALA A 59 5.56 -22.26 12.13
N ALA A 60 6.16 -22.05 13.30
CA ALA A 60 5.56 -21.23 14.36
C ALA A 60 5.39 -19.76 13.94
N ALA A 61 6.38 -19.16 13.27
CA ALA A 61 6.29 -17.81 12.74
C ALA A 61 5.17 -17.68 11.70
N PHE A 62 5.07 -18.64 10.78
CA PHE A 62 4.01 -18.69 9.78
C PHE A 62 2.62 -18.78 10.44
N GLU A 63 2.43 -19.71 11.39
CA GLU A 63 1.18 -19.88 12.13
C GLU A 63 0.77 -18.61 12.87
N ALA A 64 1.71 -17.87 13.47
CA ALA A 64 1.43 -16.60 14.13
C ALA A 64 0.89 -15.55 13.14
N LEU A 65 1.48 -15.44 11.94
CA LEU A 65 1.02 -14.53 10.90
C LEU A 65 -0.35 -14.93 10.34
N VAL A 66 -0.58 -16.22 10.12
CA VAL A 66 -1.90 -16.74 9.70
C VAL A 66 -2.98 -16.42 10.73
N GLY A 67 -2.68 -16.54 12.02
CA GLY A 67 -3.58 -16.16 13.10
C GLY A 67 -3.95 -14.66 13.07
N ARG A 68 -2.96 -13.78 12.87
CA ARG A 68 -3.18 -12.33 12.71
C ARG A 68 -4.00 -12.01 11.46
N ARG A 69 -3.71 -12.66 10.34
CA ARG A 69 -4.49 -12.49 9.10
C ARG A 69 -5.94 -12.97 9.27
N ALA A 70 -6.15 -14.08 9.96
CA ALA A 70 -7.48 -14.57 10.30
C ALA A 70 -8.27 -13.58 11.20
N ALA A 71 -7.58 -12.78 12.01
CA ALA A 71 -8.13 -11.64 12.75
C ALA A 71 -8.30 -10.38 11.89
N ARG A 72 -8.21 -10.48 10.55
CA ARG A 72 -8.41 -9.44 9.53
C ARG A 72 -7.29 -8.42 9.38
N GLU A 73 -6.15 -8.58 10.06
CA GLU A 73 -5.02 -7.70 9.83
C GLU A 73 -4.58 -7.76 8.34
N PRO A 74 -4.40 -6.62 7.65
CA PRO A 74 -4.04 -6.60 6.24
C PRO A 74 -2.74 -7.37 5.98
N VAL A 75 -2.72 -8.22 4.94
CA VAL A 75 -1.53 -9.01 4.59
C VAL A 75 -0.33 -8.10 4.31
N GLN A 76 -0.55 -6.92 3.75
CA GLN A 76 0.47 -5.91 3.48
C GLN A 76 1.12 -5.38 4.77
N HIS A 77 0.34 -5.17 5.83
CA HIS A 77 0.89 -4.77 7.12
C HIS A 77 1.68 -5.90 7.78
N LEU A 78 1.26 -7.16 7.56
CA LEU A 78 1.94 -8.35 8.09
C LEU A 78 3.28 -8.61 7.39
N THR A 79 3.35 -8.34 6.09
CA THR A 79 4.57 -8.52 5.28
C THR A 79 5.43 -7.26 5.21
N GLY A 80 4.88 -6.10 5.57
CA GLY A 80 5.55 -4.81 5.49
C GLY A 80 5.63 -4.21 4.09
N VAL A 81 4.97 -4.83 3.09
CA VAL A 81 5.07 -4.44 1.68
C VAL A 81 3.70 -4.40 1.02
N ALA A 82 3.43 -3.33 0.27
CA ALA A 82 2.31 -3.23 -0.66
C ALA A 82 2.83 -3.05 -2.09
N HIS A 83 2.35 -3.89 -3.01
CA HIS A 83 2.61 -3.72 -4.44
C HIS A 83 1.65 -2.67 -5.00
N PHE A 84 2.18 -1.66 -5.69
CA PHE A 84 1.39 -0.60 -6.28
C PHE A 84 2.08 -0.09 -7.54
N HIS A 85 1.39 -0.14 -8.67
CA HIS A 85 1.85 0.35 -9.97
C HIS A 85 3.30 -0.07 -10.32
N GLY A 86 3.61 -1.35 -10.10
CA GLY A 86 4.93 -1.92 -10.37
C GLY A 86 6.01 -1.59 -9.34
N LEU A 87 5.65 -0.97 -8.22
CA LEU A 87 6.55 -0.65 -7.11
C LEU A 87 6.24 -1.47 -5.88
N ASP A 88 7.26 -1.77 -5.09
CA ASP A 88 7.16 -2.31 -3.75
C ASP A 88 7.27 -1.16 -2.75
N LEU A 89 6.18 -0.87 -2.05
CA LEU A 89 6.10 0.21 -1.07
C LEU A 89 6.12 -0.36 0.34
N ALA A 90 6.92 0.24 1.21
CA ALA A 90 6.90 -0.08 2.62
C ALA A 90 5.61 0.44 3.27
N VAL A 91 4.89 -0.43 3.97
CA VAL A 91 3.66 -0.10 4.68
C VAL A 91 3.60 -0.83 6.02
N GLY A 92 2.76 -0.35 6.92
CA GLY A 92 2.54 -1.00 8.21
C GLY A 92 1.46 -0.27 9.02
N PRO A 93 1.33 -0.57 10.31
CA PRO A 93 0.32 0.06 11.15
C PRO A 93 0.37 1.59 11.07
N GLY A 94 -0.80 2.21 11.00
CA GLY A 94 -0.93 3.68 10.98
C GLY A 94 -0.86 4.33 9.60
N VAL A 95 -0.76 3.55 8.52
CA VAL A 95 -0.89 4.08 7.15
C VAL A 95 -1.93 3.28 6.37
N PHE A 96 -2.64 3.98 5.49
CA PHE A 96 -3.57 3.36 4.54
C PHE A 96 -2.81 2.47 3.55
N VAL A 97 -3.30 1.24 3.36
CA VAL A 97 -2.74 0.33 2.34
C VAL A 97 -3.17 0.81 0.96
N PRO A 98 -2.24 1.12 0.04
CA PRO A 98 -2.59 1.50 -1.32
C PRO A 98 -3.52 0.49 -1.98
N ARG A 99 -4.61 0.97 -2.58
CA ARG A 99 -5.62 0.14 -3.23
C ARG A 99 -5.37 0.08 -4.74
N PRO A 100 -5.65 -1.06 -5.40
CA PRO A 100 -5.49 -1.18 -6.86
C PRO A 100 -6.26 -0.13 -7.66
N GLU A 101 -7.45 0.25 -7.19
CA GLU A 101 -8.29 1.28 -7.85
C GLU A 101 -7.59 2.65 -7.90
N THR A 102 -6.68 2.93 -6.97
CA THR A 102 -5.91 4.17 -6.92
C THR A 102 -4.87 4.23 -8.06
N GLU A 103 -4.50 3.11 -8.67
CA GLU A 103 -3.60 3.08 -9.83
C GLU A 103 -4.19 3.84 -11.03
N LEU A 104 -5.51 3.90 -11.15
CA LEU A 104 -6.18 4.70 -12.19
C LEU A 104 -5.83 6.19 -12.10
N LEU A 105 -5.64 6.72 -10.89
CA LEU A 105 -5.18 8.11 -10.72
C LEU A 105 -3.77 8.29 -11.28
N VAL A 106 -2.86 7.34 -11.03
CA VAL A 106 -1.51 7.37 -11.61
C VAL A 106 -1.58 7.33 -13.13
N GLU A 107 -2.35 6.41 -13.70
CA GLU A 107 -2.52 6.28 -15.16
C GLU A 107 -3.05 7.57 -15.77
N THR A 108 -4.02 8.23 -15.12
CA THR A 108 -4.57 9.51 -15.56
C THR A 108 -3.52 10.61 -15.55
N VAL A 109 -2.76 10.73 -14.45
CA VAL A 109 -1.68 11.73 -14.32
C VAL A 109 -0.60 11.53 -15.37
N VAL A 110 -0.12 10.29 -15.55
CA VAL A 110 0.96 10.02 -16.50
C VAL A 110 0.53 10.17 -17.95
N ALA A 111 -0.74 9.89 -18.27
CA ALA A 111 -1.31 10.13 -19.61
C ALA A 111 -1.35 11.63 -19.94
N ASP A 112 -1.80 12.45 -18.98
CA ASP A 112 -1.81 13.91 -19.13
C ASP A 112 -0.38 14.49 -19.27
N LEU A 113 0.56 14.05 -18.43
CA LEU A 113 1.96 14.45 -18.51
C LEU A 113 2.63 14.01 -19.84
N ALA A 114 2.24 12.85 -20.38
CA ALA A 114 2.72 12.38 -21.68
C ALA A 114 2.23 13.26 -22.82
N ALA A 115 0.99 13.75 -22.74
CA ALA A 115 0.42 14.66 -23.72
C ALA A 115 1.00 16.09 -23.65
N ARG A 116 1.59 16.47 -22.51
CA ARG A 116 2.18 17.79 -22.25
C ARG A 116 3.66 17.72 -21.90
N PRO A 117 4.59 17.56 -22.88
CA PRO A 117 6.02 17.32 -22.61
C PRO A 117 6.72 18.40 -21.78
N ALA A 118 6.21 19.62 -21.78
CA ALA A 118 6.74 20.73 -20.98
C ALA A 118 6.26 20.72 -19.51
N ALA A 119 5.14 20.02 -19.20
CA ALA A 119 4.64 19.89 -17.83
C ALA A 119 5.54 18.99 -16.99
N GLY A 120 5.79 19.34 -15.75
CA GLY A 120 6.70 18.57 -14.90
C GLY A 120 6.51 18.77 -13.41
N ALA A 121 5.67 19.71 -13.00
CA ALA A 121 5.40 20.01 -11.60
C ALA A 121 4.09 19.30 -11.15
N VAL A 122 4.21 18.36 -10.23
CA VAL A 122 3.08 17.54 -9.73
C VAL A 122 2.97 17.69 -8.22
N VAL A 123 1.75 17.84 -7.72
CA VAL A 123 1.46 17.83 -6.27
C VAL A 123 0.49 16.67 -5.98
N ASP A 124 0.89 15.80 -5.05
CA ASP A 124 0.06 14.71 -4.51
C ASP A 124 -0.39 15.11 -3.10
N LEU A 125 -1.67 15.43 -2.96
CA LEU A 125 -2.28 15.82 -1.68
C LEU A 125 -2.88 14.60 -0.99
N CYS A 126 -2.73 14.50 0.34
CA CYS A 126 -3.14 13.35 1.14
C CYS A 126 -2.40 12.08 0.67
N THR A 127 -1.08 12.16 0.54
CA THR A 127 -0.26 11.16 -0.12
C THR A 127 -0.22 9.80 0.58
N GLY A 128 -0.60 9.73 1.87
CA GLY A 128 -0.61 8.49 2.66
C GLY A 128 0.77 7.87 2.74
N SER A 129 0.93 6.66 2.18
CA SER A 129 2.23 5.99 2.07
C SER A 129 3.16 6.57 0.99
N GLY A 130 2.72 7.58 0.25
CA GLY A 130 3.46 8.13 -0.89
C GLY A 130 3.25 7.38 -2.20
N ALA A 131 2.22 6.55 -2.31
CA ALA A 131 2.05 5.61 -3.42
C ALA A 131 1.93 6.30 -4.78
N ILE A 132 1.05 7.30 -4.91
CA ILE A 132 0.85 8.04 -6.16
C ILE A 132 2.11 8.82 -6.51
N ALA A 133 2.65 9.60 -5.55
CA ALA A 133 3.86 10.38 -5.74
C ALA A 133 5.05 9.52 -6.19
N ALA A 134 5.25 8.35 -5.56
CA ALA A 134 6.32 7.42 -5.92
C ALA A 134 6.15 6.88 -7.34
N ALA A 135 4.93 6.48 -7.72
CA ALA A 135 4.64 5.93 -9.04
C ALA A 135 4.82 6.97 -10.15
N VAL A 136 4.35 8.21 -9.92
CA VAL A 136 4.51 9.32 -10.87
C VAL A 136 5.99 9.69 -11.04
N ALA A 137 6.75 9.77 -9.94
CA ALA A 137 8.19 10.04 -10.01
C ALA A 137 8.93 8.93 -10.78
N ALA A 138 8.66 7.65 -10.47
CA ALA A 138 9.23 6.50 -11.16
C ALA A 138 8.92 6.49 -12.67
N TRP A 139 7.72 6.88 -13.05
CA TRP A 139 7.33 7.00 -14.46
C TRP A 139 8.19 8.05 -15.20
N GLY A 140 8.46 9.19 -14.57
CA GLY A 140 9.34 10.22 -15.12
C GLY A 140 10.78 9.76 -15.23
N GLU A 141 11.31 9.15 -14.17
CA GLU A 141 12.68 8.60 -14.12
C GLU A 141 12.92 7.59 -15.25
N ALA A 142 11.98 6.63 -15.44
CA ALA A 142 12.08 5.60 -16.47
C ALA A 142 12.11 6.15 -17.91
N ARG A 143 11.72 7.42 -18.08
CA ARG A 143 11.72 8.12 -19.38
C ARG A 143 12.82 9.17 -19.52
N GLY A 144 13.74 9.24 -18.56
CA GLY A 144 14.77 10.28 -18.53
C GLY A 144 14.22 11.70 -18.39
N ARG A 145 13.02 11.83 -17.84
CA ARG A 145 12.29 13.07 -17.63
C ARG A 145 11.95 13.21 -16.14
N PRO A 146 12.90 13.61 -15.30
CA PRO A 146 12.65 13.80 -13.88
C PRO A 146 11.58 14.87 -13.67
N LEU A 147 10.59 14.57 -12.82
CA LEU A 147 9.49 15.46 -12.48
C LEU A 147 9.75 16.13 -11.14
N ALA A 148 9.26 17.36 -10.98
CA ALA A 148 9.23 18.06 -9.68
C ALA A 148 7.97 17.60 -8.92
N VAL A 149 8.08 16.53 -8.15
CA VAL A 149 6.97 15.98 -7.39
C VAL A 149 7.03 16.46 -5.95
N THR A 150 5.92 17.04 -5.48
CA THR A 150 5.69 17.40 -4.07
C THR A 150 4.57 16.53 -3.53
N ALA A 151 4.80 15.88 -2.38
CA ALA A 151 3.82 15.06 -1.68
C ALA A 151 3.45 15.73 -0.35
N VAL A 152 2.16 15.73 0.00
CA VAL A 152 1.66 16.37 1.22
C VAL A 152 0.92 15.34 2.06
N GLU A 153 1.28 15.23 3.34
CA GLU A 153 0.63 14.34 4.31
C GLU A 153 0.47 15.06 5.65
N LEU A 154 -0.72 14.96 6.22
CA LEU A 154 -1.03 15.58 7.52
C LEU A 154 -0.61 14.69 8.69
N ASP A 155 -0.85 13.38 8.59
CA ASP A 155 -0.58 12.43 9.66
C ASP A 155 0.91 12.12 9.78
N PRO A 156 1.54 12.31 10.94
CA PRO A 156 2.99 12.07 11.10
C PRO A 156 3.38 10.62 10.88
N THR A 157 2.51 9.65 11.25
CA THR A 157 2.81 8.21 11.06
C THR A 157 2.78 7.84 9.58
N ALA A 158 1.78 8.32 8.85
CA ALA A 158 1.70 8.12 7.40
C ALA A 158 2.86 8.84 6.69
N ALA A 159 3.21 10.06 7.11
CA ALA A 159 4.36 10.80 6.58
C ALA A 159 5.70 10.06 6.80
N ASP A 160 5.85 9.31 7.90
CA ASP A 160 7.04 8.47 8.11
C ASP A 160 7.14 7.31 7.13
N TRP A 161 6.01 6.68 6.77
CA TRP A 161 5.96 5.69 5.70
C TRP A 161 6.23 6.32 4.33
N ALA A 162 5.58 7.45 4.02
CA ALA A 162 5.84 8.19 2.79
C ALA A 162 7.32 8.57 2.65
N ARG A 163 7.96 9.05 3.70
CA ARG A 163 9.39 9.41 3.70
C ARG A 163 10.28 8.24 3.28
N ARG A 164 10.01 7.02 3.78
CA ARG A 164 10.76 5.81 3.39
C ARG A 164 10.60 5.50 1.91
N ASN A 165 9.37 5.60 1.40
CA ASN A 165 9.05 5.25 0.02
C ASN A 165 9.50 6.30 -0.99
N LEU A 166 9.53 7.57 -0.60
CA LEU A 166 9.83 8.70 -1.47
C LEU A 166 11.32 9.10 -1.47
N ALA A 167 12.07 8.78 -0.40
CA ALA A 167 13.48 9.13 -0.28
C ALA A 167 14.34 8.72 -1.48
N PRO A 168 14.18 7.53 -2.08
CA PRO A 168 14.99 7.13 -3.24
C PRO A 168 14.74 7.95 -4.51
N ARG A 169 13.64 8.72 -4.56
CA ARG A 169 13.15 9.41 -5.77
C ARG A 169 13.25 10.95 -5.69
N GLY A 170 13.78 11.49 -4.59
CA GLY A 170 13.94 12.94 -4.45
C GLY A 170 12.64 13.74 -4.43
N VAL A 171 11.51 13.10 -4.05
CA VAL A 171 10.22 13.77 -3.91
C VAL A 171 10.23 14.69 -2.69
N ASP A 172 9.73 15.91 -2.84
CA ASP A 172 9.58 16.90 -1.75
C ASP A 172 8.36 16.51 -0.88
N LEU A 173 8.63 15.87 0.26
CA LEU A 173 7.57 15.49 1.20
C LEU A 173 7.36 16.60 2.25
N ARG A 174 6.12 17.10 2.33
CA ARG A 174 5.68 18.10 3.30
C ARG A 174 4.69 17.50 4.28
N GLN A 175 5.04 17.50 5.56
CA GLN A 175 4.09 17.14 6.60
C GLN A 175 3.29 18.39 6.97
N ALA A 176 2.10 18.55 6.38
CA ALA A 176 1.27 19.75 6.53
C ALA A 176 -0.18 19.47 6.14
N ASP A 177 -1.07 20.40 6.47
CA ASP A 177 -2.44 20.39 5.98
C ASP A 177 -2.45 20.73 4.47
N ALA A 178 -3.14 19.92 3.67
CA ALA A 178 -3.26 20.07 2.23
C ALA A 178 -3.78 21.45 1.80
N LEU A 179 -4.64 22.08 2.61
CA LEU A 179 -5.24 23.38 2.31
C LEU A 179 -4.22 24.53 2.33
N VAL A 180 -3.09 24.37 3.03
CA VAL A 180 -2.11 25.44 3.22
C VAL A 180 -0.67 25.01 2.91
N ALA A 181 -0.46 23.78 2.48
CA ALA A 181 0.88 23.19 2.37
C ALA A 181 1.77 23.79 1.29
N CYS A 182 1.20 24.34 0.21
CA CYS A 182 1.93 24.67 -1.01
C CYS A 182 1.79 26.12 -1.50
N PRO A 183 1.82 27.16 -0.64
CA PRO A 183 1.60 28.55 -1.08
C PRO A 183 2.69 29.03 -2.06
N ASN A 184 3.90 28.48 -1.98
CA ASN A 184 5.00 28.80 -2.88
C ASN A 184 4.90 28.14 -4.26
N LEU A 185 3.93 27.24 -4.46
CA LEU A 185 3.69 26.54 -5.73
C LEU A 185 2.47 27.07 -6.49
N GLU A 186 1.78 28.05 -5.94
CA GLU A 186 0.59 28.65 -6.57
C GLU A 186 0.93 29.16 -7.99
N GLY A 187 0.10 28.75 -8.97
CA GLY A 187 0.30 29.08 -10.37
C GLY A 187 1.51 28.40 -11.06
N ARG A 188 2.19 27.46 -10.38
CA ARG A 188 3.39 26.77 -10.89
C ARG A 188 3.25 25.26 -10.99
N VAL A 189 2.07 24.72 -10.66
CA VAL A 189 1.78 23.27 -10.67
C VAL A 189 1.08 22.94 -11.96
N ASP A 190 1.53 21.89 -12.63
CA ASP A 190 0.92 21.37 -13.84
C ASP A 190 -0.22 20.39 -13.54
N VAL A 191 -0.04 19.57 -12.50
CA VAL A 191 -1.01 18.55 -12.09
C VAL A 191 -1.12 18.53 -10.57
N VAL A 192 -2.35 18.55 -10.07
CA VAL A 192 -2.67 18.20 -8.68
C VAL A 192 -3.46 16.91 -8.70
N VAL A 193 -3.01 15.93 -7.91
CA VAL A 193 -3.69 14.66 -7.71
C VAL A 193 -3.96 14.47 -6.23
N SER A 194 -5.07 13.83 -5.89
CA SER A 194 -5.40 13.50 -4.50
C SER A 194 -6.31 12.29 -4.43
N ASN A 195 -6.06 11.43 -3.44
CA ASN A 195 -7.00 10.43 -2.97
C ASN A 195 -7.28 10.72 -1.47
N PRO A 196 -8.08 11.75 -1.17
CA PRO A 196 -8.32 12.20 0.19
C PRO A 196 -9.26 11.23 0.93
N PRO A 197 -9.36 11.30 2.27
CA PRO A 197 -10.41 10.64 3.00
C PRO A 197 -11.78 11.20 2.57
N TYR A 198 -12.72 10.30 2.22
CA TYR A 198 -14.03 10.67 1.67
C TYR A 198 -15.20 9.91 2.28
N VAL A 199 -14.95 9.01 3.23
CA VAL A 199 -16.02 8.26 3.92
C VAL A 199 -16.68 9.20 4.93
N PRO A 200 -18.03 9.36 4.91
CA PRO A 200 -18.75 10.09 5.94
C PRO A 200 -18.56 9.43 7.31
N GLU A 201 -18.44 10.23 8.39
CA GLU A 201 -18.24 9.69 9.75
C GLU A 201 -19.35 8.74 10.21
N ALA A 202 -20.58 8.93 9.72
CA ALA A 202 -21.73 8.08 10.02
C ALA A 202 -21.69 6.72 9.29
N GLU A 203 -20.82 6.55 8.29
CA GLU A 203 -20.76 5.34 7.49
C GLU A 203 -19.66 4.39 8.00
N VAL A 204 -20.01 3.09 8.06
CA VAL A 204 -19.06 2.04 8.40
C VAL A 204 -18.62 1.37 7.10
N PRO A 205 -17.32 1.29 6.79
CA PRO A 205 -16.84 0.61 5.60
C PRO A 205 -17.38 -0.82 5.50
N ALA A 206 -17.85 -1.21 4.30
CA ALA A 206 -18.39 -2.55 4.07
C ALA A 206 -17.30 -3.63 4.21
N GLN A 207 -16.08 -3.33 3.79
CA GLN A 207 -14.94 -4.24 3.87
C GLN A 207 -14.39 -4.27 5.31
N PRO A 208 -14.32 -5.45 5.96
CA PRO A 208 -13.82 -5.57 7.33
C PRO A 208 -12.39 -5.05 7.52
N GLU A 209 -11.53 -5.24 6.53
CA GLU A 209 -10.15 -4.78 6.55
C GLU A 209 -10.05 -3.24 6.55
N ALA A 210 -10.94 -2.56 5.84
CA ALA A 210 -10.99 -1.10 5.82
C ALA A 210 -11.30 -0.48 7.20
N ARG A 211 -11.93 -1.25 8.10
CA ARG A 211 -12.17 -0.81 9.49
C ARG A 211 -10.91 -0.78 10.34
N LEU A 212 -9.83 -1.41 9.88
CA LEU A 212 -8.53 -1.41 10.53
C LEU A 212 -7.58 -0.36 9.95
N ASP A 213 -7.99 0.30 8.85
CA ASP A 213 -7.26 1.45 8.33
C ASP A 213 -7.36 2.63 9.33
N PRO A 214 -6.39 3.54 9.36
CA PRO A 214 -6.45 4.71 10.22
C PRO A 214 -7.70 5.55 9.95
N ALA A 215 -8.46 5.88 11.00
CA ALA A 215 -9.70 6.67 10.86
C ALA A 215 -9.49 7.97 10.07
N ARG A 216 -8.34 8.63 10.29
CA ARG A 216 -7.96 9.86 9.59
C ARG A 216 -7.73 9.65 8.08
N ALA A 217 -7.41 8.43 7.64
CA ALA A 217 -7.24 8.10 6.23
C ALA A 217 -8.56 7.73 5.53
N LEU A 218 -9.62 7.47 6.30
CA LEU A 218 -10.93 7.06 5.80
C LEU A 218 -11.95 8.19 5.83
N TYR A 219 -12.08 8.84 7.00
CA TYR A 219 -13.17 9.75 7.27
C TYR A 219 -12.80 11.20 6.92
N GLY A 220 -13.56 11.77 5.98
CA GLY A 220 -13.38 13.16 5.52
C GLY A 220 -14.09 14.21 6.39
N GLY A 221 -14.68 13.80 7.52
CA GLY A 221 -15.55 14.65 8.32
C GLY A 221 -16.98 14.75 7.77
N ASP A 222 -17.86 15.42 8.49
CA ASP A 222 -19.19 15.74 7.99
C ASP A 222 -19.07 16.79 6.89
N ALA A 223 -19.54 16.47 5.68
CA ALA A 223 -19.66 17.48 4.63
C ALA A 223 -20.56 18.61 5.15
N PRO A 224 -20.16 19.90 4.96
CA PRO A 224 -21.07 20.97 5.23
C PRO A 224 -22.34 20.76 4.42
N ALA A 225 -23.51 20.89 5.05
CA ALA A 225 -24.79 20.75 4.39
C ALA A 225 -24.78 21.66 3.13
N PRO A 226 -25.23 21.17 1.95
CA PRO A 226 -25.31 22.02 0.78
C PRO A 226 -26.21 23.21 1.10
N GLY A 227 -25.63 24.42 1.04
CA GLY A 227 -26.32 25.67 1.23
C GLY A 227 -27.22 26.02 0.04
#